data_44707cf92c5d3109c7e276282c01c310
#
_entry.id   44707cf92c5d3109c7e276282c01c310
#
_cell.length_a   1.000
_cell.length_b   1.000
_cell.length_c   1.000
_cell.angle_alpha   90.00
_cell.angle_beta   90.00
_cell.angle_gamma   90.00
#
_symmetry.space_group_name_H-M   'P 1'
#
loop_
_entity.id
_entity.type
_entity.pdbx_description
1 polymer ?
#
loop_
_entity_poly.entity_id
_entity_poly.type
_entity_poly.pdbx_seq_one_letter_code
_entity_poly.pdbx_strand_id
1 'polypeptide(L)'
;ISGVILFEETLEQKTEDGRRLSEILESNGVYPGIKVDKGAHPMDGSPSEKLTKGLDGLYERCLDYYKLGARFAKWRAVITIGDGIPTDDCIRANASALAKYAKACQDAQLVPIVEPEVLMDGDHTIERCYEVSEKTFKAVFEELDNEGVHLPGILLKPNMVVSGKDCEVQGDMKTVAEMTVKCLKASVPAKAFIRLGKAD
;
A
#
# COMPACT_ATOMS: atom_id res chain seq x y z
N ILE A 1 -12.91 -15.77 -3.52
CA ILE A 1 -12.52 -14.35 -3.27
C ILE A 1 -12.95 -14.02 -1.86
N SER A 2 -12.01 -13.58 -1.01
CA SER A 2 -12.28 -13.30 0.42
C SER A 2 -12.64 -11.83 0.69
N GLY A 3 -12.25 -10.92 -0.19
CA GLY A 3 -12.54 -9.49 -0.06
C GLY A 3 -12.41 -8.75 -1.38
N VAL A 4 -13.08 -7.61 -1.48
CA VAL A 4 -13.10 -6.72 -2.66
C VAL A 4 -12.86 -5.30 -2.21
N ILE A 5 -11.96 -4.58 -2.89
CA ILE A 5 -11.70 -3.16 -2.64
C ILE A 5 -12.63 -2.34 -3.53
N LEU A 6 -13.45 -1.52 -2.90
CA LEU A 6 -14.41 -0.65 -3.56
C LEU A 6 -13.90 0.80 -3.56
N PHE A 7 -14.45 1.62 -4.45
CA PHE A 7 -14.41 3.06 -4.33
C PHE A 7 -15.56 3.57 -3.44
N GLU A 8 -15.44 4.78 -2.93
CA GLU A 8 -16.43 5.41 -2.06
C GLU A 8 -17.83 5.39 -2.67
N GLU A 9 -17.94 5.83 -3.93
CA GLU A 9 -19.18 5.78 -4.70
C GLU A 9 -19.83 4.38 -4.70
N THR A 10 -19.01 3.35 -4.95
CA THR A 10 -19.52 1.96 -5.01
C THR A 10 -19.93 1.43 -3.65
N LEU A 11 -19.24 1.84 -2.57
CA LEU A 11 -19.58 1.44 -1.20
C LEU A 11 -20.96 2.00 -0.78
N GLU A 12 -21.30 3.18 -1.28
CA GLU A 12 -22.59 3.85 -1.01
C GLU A 12 -23.74 3.37 -1.91
N GLN A 13 -23.41 2.77 -3.06
CA GLN A 13 -24.41 2.32 -4.03
C GLN A 13 -25.36 1.26 -3.46
N LYS A 14 -26.59 1.33 -3.96
CA LYS A 14 -27.66 0.37 -3.69
C LYS A 14 -28.17 -0.25 -4.99
N THR A 15 -28.64 -1.46 -4.88
CA THR A 15 -29.39 -2.13 -5.94
C THR A 15 -30.82 -1.55 -6.06
N GLU A 16 -31.53 -1.92 -7.11
CA GLU A 16 -32.93 -1.49 -7.35
C GLU A 16 -33.87 -1.87 -6.20
N ASP A 17 -33.61 -2.99 -5.51
CA ASP A 17 -34.35 -3.44 -4.33
C ASP A 17 -33.90 -2.76 -3.01
N GLY A 18 -33.00 -1.77 -3.09
CA GLY A 18 -32.58 -0.92 -1.98
C GLY A 18 -31.46 -1.48 -1.09
N ARG A 19 -30.95 -2.70 -1.35
CA ARG A 19 -29.82 -3.28 -0.61
C ARG A 19 -28.51 -2.63 -1.01
N ARG A 20 -27.62 -2.42 -0.06
CA ARG A 20 -26.26 -1.94 -0.35
C ARG A 20 -25.41 -3.03 -0.99
N LEU A 21 -24.49 -2.65 -1.88
CA LEU A 21 -23.55 -3.60 -2.47
C LEU A 21 -22.65 -4.26 -1.41
N SER A 22 -22.29 -3.54 -0.36
CA SER A 22 -21.55 -4.09 0.79
C SER A 22 -22.32 -5.22 1.50
N GLU A 23 -23.62 -5.08 1.71
CA GLU A 23 -24.48 -6.11 2.32
C GLU A 23 -24.58 -7.37 1.44
N ILE A 24 -24.61 -7.19 0.12
CA ILE A 24 -24.61 -8.31 -0.83
C ILE A 24 -23.29 -9.05 -0.80
N LEU A 25 -22.17 -8.33 -0.78
CA LEU A 25 -20.84 -8.95 -0.68
C LEU A 25 -20.73 -9.76 0.62
N GLU A 26 -21.08 -9.15 1.75
CA GLU A 26 -21.01 -9.78 3.06
C GLU A 26 -21.90 -11.04 3.16
N SER A 27 -23.13 -10.99 2.59
CA SER A 27 -24.02 -12.16 2.54
C SER A 27 -23.48 -13.33 1.71
N ASN A 28 -22.53 -13.05 0.81
CA ASN A 28 -21.81 -14.06 0.02
C ASN A 28 -20.42 -14.42 0.62
N GLY A 29 -20.13 -14.02 1.87
CA GLY A 29 -18.88 -14.32 2.55
C GLY A 29 -17.67 -13.53 2.00
N VAL A 30 -17.92 -12.41 1.33
CA VAL A 30 -16.88 -11.51 0.77
C VAL A 30 -16.83 -10.23 1.58
N TYR A 31 -15.68 -9.93 2.20
CA TYR A 31 -15.50 -8.71 2.97
C TYR A 31 -15.38 -7.48 2.06
N PRO A 32 -16.19 -6.43 2.27
CA PRO A 32 -16.02 -5.17 1.58
C PRO A 32 -14.79 -4.43 2.11
N GLY A 33 -13.99 -3.87 1.23
CA GLY A 33 -12.88 -2.98 1.53
C GLY A 33 -13.01 -1.68 0.77
N ILE A 34 -12.26 -0.66 1.16
CA ILE A 34 -12.35 0.69 0.61
C ILE A 34 -10.98 1.27 0.26
N LYS A 35 -10.85 1.85 -0.93
CA LYS A 35 -9.70 2.68 -1.29
C LYS A 35 -9.88 4.08 -0.70
N VAL A 36 -9.06 4.44 0.28
CA VAL A 36 -9.21 5.70 1.03
C VAL A 36 -8.23 6.80 0.62
N ASP A 37 -7.15 6.46 -0.08
CA ASP A 37 -6.23 7.46 -0.62
C ASP A 37 -6.87 8.28 -1.74
N LYS A 38 -6.42 9.52 -1.90
CA LYS A 38 -6.87 10.46 -2.94
C LYS A 38 -5.85 10.63 -4.07
N GLY A 39 -5.05 9.59 -4.32
CA GLY A 39 -4.07 9.54 -5.38
C GLY A 39 -2.70 10.11 -5.00
N ALA A 40 -1.73 9.81 -5.86
CA ALA A 40 -0.35 10.27 -5.73
C ALA A 40 -0.16 11.57 -6.54
N HIS A 41 0.31 12.61 -5.89
CA HIS A 41 0.52 13.93 -6.46
C HIS A 41 2.00 14.28 -6.46
N PRO A 42 2.49 15.12 -7.39
CA PRO A 42 3.87 15.59 -7.36
C PRO A 42 4.24 16.19 -6.00
N MET A 43 5.46 15.94 -5.56
CA MET A 43 5.99 16.55 -4.35
C MET A 43 6.49 17.96 -4.63
N ASP A 44 6.31 18.85 -3.66
CA ASP A 44 6.86 20.19 -3.70
C ASP A 44 8.40 20.11 -3.76
N GLY A 45 9.01 20.77 -4.72
CA GLY A 45 10.46 20.76 -4.93
C GLY A 45 11.02 19.54 -5.67
N SER A 46 10.23 18.50 -5.91
CA SER A 46 10.61 17.30 -6.69
C SER A 46 9.44 16.77 -7.53
N PRO A 47 9.14 17.39 -8.68
CA PRO A 47 7.95 17.05 -9.48
C PRO A 47 7.93 15.63 -10.05
N SER A 48 9.10 14.99 -10.16
CA SER A 48 9.24 13.58 -10.59
C SER A 48 8.92 12.58 -9.49
N GLU A 49 8.91 13.01 -8.25
CA GLU A 49 8.53 12.19 -7.09
C GLU A 49 7.09 12.49 -6.66
N LYS A 50 6.44 11.53 -6.02
CA LYS A 50 5.03 11.65 -5.66
C LYS A 50 4.81 11.38 -4.18
N LEU A 51 3.86 12.12 -3.61
CA LEU A 51 3.31 11.88 -2.28
C LEU A 51 1.82 11.56 -2.41
N THR A 52 1.40 10.47 -1.83
CA THR A 52 -0.02 10.10 -1.81
C THR A 52 -0.76 10.96 -0.79
N LYS A 53 -1.88 11.54 -1.22
CA LYS A 53 -2.74 12.42 -0.42
C LYS A 53 -3.98 11.68 0.09
N GLY A 54 -4.67 12.29 1.09
CA GLY A 54 -5.94 11.77 1.59
C GLY A 54 -6.02 11.60 3.11
N LEU A 55 -5.07 12.16 3.87
CA LEU A 55 -5.07 12.08 5.35
C LEU A 55 -6.12 13.01 6.00
N ASP A 56 -6.50 14.10 5.33
CA ASP A 56 -7.45 15.08 5.88
C ASP A 56 -8.80 14.42 6.15
N GLY A 57 -9.26 14.50 7.41
CA GLY A 57 -10.51 13.90 7.87
C GLY A 57 -10.59 12.38 7.67
N LEU A 58 -9.43 11.70 7.61
CA LEU A 58 -9.40 10.26 7.28
C LEU A 58 -10.04 9.40 8.36
N TYR A 59 -9.82 9.71 9.63
CA TYR A 59 -10.40 8.95 10.73
C TYR A 59 -11.93 8.97 10.69
N GLU A 60 -12.54 10.14 10.52
CA GLU A 60 -13.97 10.32 10.41
C GLU A 60 -14.54 9.58 9.19
N ARG A 61 -13.87 9.68 8.04
CA ARG A 61 -14.24 8.92 6.84
C ARG A 61 -14.17 7.41 7.08
N CYS A 62 -13.14 6.93 7.77
CA CYS A 62 -13.00 5.50 8.09
C CYS A 62 -14.12 5.01 9.02
N LEU A 63 -14.55 5.81 10.00
CA LEU A 63 -15.72 5.48 10.83
C LEU A 63 -16.99 5.34 9.99
N ASP A 64 -17.19 6.23 9.03
CA ASP A 64 -18.38 6.17 8.17
C ASP A 64 -18.31 4.98 7.20
N TYR A 65 -17.14 4.68 6.62
CA TYR A 65 -16.96 3.47 5.81
C TYR A 65 -17.19 2.19 6.59
N TYR A 66 -16.76 2.14 7.86
CA TYR A 66 -17.05 0.99 8.72
C TYR A 66 -18.57 0.79 8.92
N LYS A 67 -19.33 1.87 9.17
CA LYS A 67 -20.80 1.84 9.26
C LYS A 67 -21.47 1.39 7.95
N LEU A 68 -20.85 1.72 6.80
CA LEU A 68 -21.31 1.30 5.48
C LEU A 68 -20.95 -0.16 5.14
N GLY A 69 -20.27 -0.87 6.04
CA GLY A 69 -19.92 -2.29 5.89
C GLY A 69 -18.49 -2.58 5.50
N ALA A 70 -17.62 -1.57 5.32
CA ALA A 70 -16.19 -1.83 5.07
C ALA A 70 -15.53 -2.48 6.29
N ARG A 71 -14.59 -3.42 6.04
CA ARG A 71 -13.83 -4.13 7.08
C ARG A 71 -12.33 -3.95 6.92
N PHE A 72 -11.88 -3.48 5.78
CA PHE A 72 -10.49 -3.15 5.52
C PHE A 72 -10.39 -1.96 4.59
N ALA A 73 -9.23 -1.31 4.60
CA ALA A 73 -8.94 -0.17 3.76
C ALA A 73 -7.64 -0.39 2.97
N LYS A 74 -7.46 0.34 1.87
CA LYS A 74 -6.26 0.29 1.06
C LYS A 74 -5.73 1.70 0.80
N TRP A 75 -4.43 1.86 0.96
CA TRP A 75 -3.67 3.06 0.59
C TRP A 75 -2.39 2.66 -0.13
N ARG A 76 -2.18 3.21 -1.31
CA ARG A 76 -0.99 2.97 -2.13
C ARG A 76 -0.08 4.20 -2.13
N ALA A 77 1.15 4.03 -1.68
CA ALA A 77 2.24 4.95 -1.97
C ALA A 77 3.02 4.44 -3.19
N VAL A 78 3.49 5.35 -4.04
CA VAL A 78 4.29 5.01 -5.22
C VAL A 78 5.65 5.66 -5.13
N ILE A 79 6.70 4.85 -5.29
CA ILE A 79 8.10 5.26 -5.24
C ILE A 79 8.71 4.99 -6.62
N THR A 80 9.15 6.05 -7.29
CA THR A 80 9.78 5.97 -8.61
C THR A 80 11.29 5.86 -8.46
N ILE A 81 11.93 4.97 -9.24
CA ILE A 81 13.39 4.90 -9.38
C ILE A 81 13.80 5.69 -10.62
N GLY A 82 14.83 6.52 -10.49
CA GLY A 82 15.40 7.30 -11.58
C GLY A 82 16.74 7.91 -11.17
N ASP A 83 17.24 8.83 -12.00
CA ASP A 83 18.49 9.54 -11.70
C ASP A 83 18.28 10.46 -10.47
N GLY A 84 19.05 10.22 -9.41
CA GLY A 84 18.95 10.95 -8.16
C GLY A 84 17.69 10.68 -7.33
N ILE A 85 16.78 9.80 -7.74
CA ILE A 85 15.54 9.45 -7.03
C ILE A 85 15.41 7.94 -6.81
N PRO A 86 14.64 7.50 -5.77
CA PRO A 86 13.92 8.34 -4.81
C PRO A 86 14.85 9.04 -3.83
N THR A 87 14.45 10.25 -3.42
CA THR A 87 15.10 10.97 -2.32
C THR A 87 14.68 10.39 -0.97
N ASP A 88 15.50 10.64 0.06
CA ASP A 88 15.16 10.26 1.43
C ASP A 88 13.87 10.94 1.91
N ASP A 89 13.65 12.17 1.50
CA ASP A 89 12.47 12.94 1.84
C ASP A 89 11.20 12.33 1.24
N CYS A 90 11.27 11.86 -0.01
CA CYS A 90 10.16 11.16 -0.65
C CYS A 90 9.81 9.86 0.09
N ILE A 91 10.81 9.04 0.41
CA ILE A 91 10.61 7.78 1.13
C ILE A 91 9.99 8.06 2.50
N ARG A 92 10.54 8.98 3.28
CA ARG A 92 10.04 9.32 4.62
C ARG A 92 8.64 9.92 4.59
N ALA A 93 8.36 10.84 3.67
CA ALA A 93 7.04 11.45 3.56
C ALA A 93 5.94 10.40 3.26
N ASN A 94 6.21 9.48 2.35
CA ASN A 94 5.29 8.39 2.03
C ASN A 94 5.18 7.36 3.17
N ALA A 95 6.27 7.04 3.86
CA ALA A 95 6.28 6.17 5.04
C ALA A 95 5.42 6.76 6.18
N SER A 96 5.62 8.05 6.48
CA SER A 96 4.82 8.75 7.49
C SER A 96 3.33 8.81 7.10
N ALA A 97 3.01 9.06 5.84
CA ALA A 97 1.64 9.04 5.36
C ALA A 97 0.97 7.66 5.51
N LEU A 98 1.69 6.58 5.16
CA LEU A 98 1.23 5.19 5.33
C LEU A 98 1.00 4.83 6.79
N ALA A 99 1.87 5.27 7.70
CA ALA A 99 1.75 5.00 9.13
C ALA A 99 0.53 5.72 9.74
N LYS A 100 0.36 7.01 9.45
CA LYS A 100 -0.82 7.79 9.88
C LYS A 100 -2.12 7.21 9.33
N TYR A 101 -2.11 6.80 8.07
CA TYR A 101 -3.24 6.10 7.47
C TYR A 101 -3.56 4.79 8.21
N ALA A 102 -2.54 3.96 8.45
CA ALA A 102 -2.73 2.67 9.12
C ALA A 102 -3.29 2.85 10.54
N LYS A 103 -2.77 3.84 11.28
CA LYS A 103 -3.27 4.17 12.62
C LYS A 103 -4.74 4.62 12.58
N ALA A 104 -5.09 5.56 11.71
CA ALA A 104 -6.47 6.02 11.56
C ALA A 104 -7.44 4.88 11.22
N CYS A 105 -7.03 3.95 10.36
CA CYS A 105 -7.83 2.77 10.04
C CYS A 105 -8.04 1.86 11.25
N GLN A 106 -6.98 1.54 12.00
CA GLN A 106 -7.09 0.67 13.18
C GLN A 106 -7.97 1.30 14.26
N ASP A 107 -7.84 2.60 14.50
CA ASP A 107 -8.68 3.34 15.45
C ASP A 107 -10.16 3.34 15.02
N ALA A 108 -10.43 3.26 13.72
CA ALA A 108 -11.76 3.11 13.15
C ALA A 108 -12.19 1.64 12.91
N GLN A 109 -11.48 0.66 13.47
CA GLN A 109 -11.75 -0.78 13.36
C GLN A 109 -11.66 -1.36 11.93
N LEU A 110 -10.91 -0.72 11.06
CA LEU A 110 -10.58 -1.22 9.72
C LEU A 110 -9.18 -1.84 9.71
N VAL A 111 -9.01 -2.95 8.99
CA VAL A 111 -7.68 -3.53 8.74
C VAL A 111 -7.01 -2.73 7.61
N PRO A 112 -5.87 -2.08 7.85
CA PRO A 112 -5.17 -1.34 6.79
C PRO A 112 -4.34 -2.25 5.90
N ILE A 113 -4.52 -2.14 4.58
CA ILE A 113 -3.56 -2.63 3.59
C ILE A 113 -2.53 -1.53 3.35
N VAL A 114 -1.33 -1.74 3.85
CA VAL A 114 -0.18 -0.84 3.67
C VAL A 114 0.56 -1.24 2.40
N GLU A 115 0.54 -0.38 1.38
CA GLU A 115 1.10 -0.66 0.05
C GLU A 115 2.20 0.36 -0.31
N PRO A 116 3.43 0.19 0.17
CA PRO A 116 4.59 0.97 -0.26
C PRO A 116 5.17 0.36 -1.54
N GLU A 117 4.72 0.81 -2.70
CA GLU A 117 5.11 0.20 -3.96
C GLU A 117 6.26 0.95 -4.62
N VAL A 118 7.39 0.28 -4.77
CA VAL A 118 8.46 0.69 -5.67
C VAL A 118 8.06 0.26 -7.08
N LEU A 119 7.97 1.24 -8.00
CA LEU A 119 7.50 1.01 -9.35
C LEU A 119 8.55 0.26 -10.18
N MET A 120 8.06 -0.58 -11.08
CA MET A 120 8.88 -1.31 -12.05
C MET A 120 9.13 -0.51 -13.35
N ASP A 121 8.64 0.72 -13.44
CA ASP A 121 8.86 1.59 -14.60
C ASP A 121 10.30 2.10 -14.61
N GLY A 122 10.91 2.20 -15.81
CA GLY A 122 12.28 2.64 -16.00
C GLY A 122 13.27 1.52 -16.30
N ASP A 123 14.55 1.86 -16.30
CA ASP A 123 15.67 1.03 -16.75
C ASP A 123 16.59 0.52 -15.62
N HIS A 124 16.14 0.66 -14.38
CA HIS A 124 16.92 0.27 -13.20
C HIS A 124 17.18 -1.24 -13.13
N THR A 125 18.33 -1.61 -12.56
CA THR A 125 18.68 -3.01 -12.32
C THR A 125 17.89 -3.60 -11.15
N ILE A 126 17.85 -4.93 -11.07
CA ILE A 126 17.20 -5.64 -9.94
C ILE A 126 17.86 -5.31 -8.60
N GLU A 127 19.20 -5.10 -8.59
CA GLU A 127 19.94 -4.68 -7.39
C GLU A 127 19.49 -3.29 -6.91
N ARG A 128 19.27 -2.35 -7.85
CA ARG A 128 18.77 -1.03 -7.50
C ARG A 128 17.35 -1.09 -6.96
N CYS A 129 16.48 -1.91 -7.54
CA CYS A 129 15.16 -2.17 -7.00
C CYS A 129 15.21 -2.76 -5.59
N TYR A 130 16.14 -3.70 -5.33
CA TYR A 130 16.37 -4.26 -3.99
C TYR A 130 16.74 -3.18 -2.97
N GLU A 131 17.75 -2.35 -3.28
CA GLU A 131 18.21 -1.27 -2.39
C GLU A 131 17.08 -0.31 -2.02
N VAL A 132 16.33 0.16 -3.03
CA VAL A 132 15.23 1.10 -2.82
C VAL A 132 14.08 0.44 -2.04
N SER A 133 13.74 -0.80 -2.36
CA SER A 133 12.68 -1.53 -1.67
C SER A 133 13.03 -1.78 -0.20
N GLU A 134 14.25 -2.24 0.08
CA GLU A 134 14.72 -2.47 1.46
C GLU A 134 14.67 -1.18 2.27
N LYS A 135 15.16 -0.07 1.70
CA LYS A 135 15.15 1.25 2.34
C LYS A 135 13.72 1.74 2.61
N THR A 136 12.84 1.60 1.61
CA THR A 136 11.44 2.00 1.72
C THR A 136 10.72 1.20 2.79
N PHE A 137 10.86 -0.13 2.81
CA PHE A 137 10.19 -0.97 3.80
C PHE A 137 10.69 -0.69 5.23
N LYS A 138 12.00 -0.52 5.41
CA LYS A 138 12.57 -0.12 6.72
C LYS A 138 11.97 1.18 7.22
N ALA A 139 11.92 2.21 6.38
CA ALA A 139 11.31 3.49 6.74
C ALA A 139 9.82 3.36 7.09
N VAL A 140 9.07 2.56 6.33
CA VAL A 140 7.65 2.31 6.60
C VAL A 140 7.45 1.63 7.96
N PHE A 141 8.23 0.59 8.28
CA PHE A 141 8.08 -0.10 9.57
C PHE A 141 8.56 0.72 10.76
N GLU A 142 9.56 1.59 10.58
CA GLU A 142 9.97 2.59 11.58
C GLU A 142 8.82 3.56 11.86
N GLU A 143 8.18 4.12 10.83
CA GLU A 143 7.06 5.03 11.01
C GLU A 143 5.80 4.34 11.56
N LEU A 144 5.51 3.09 11.17
CA LEU A 144 4.43 2.31 11.77
C LEU A 144 4.62 2.09 13.28
N ASP A 145 5.86 1.85 13.71
CA ASP A 145 6.20 1.72 15.13
C ASP A 145 6.07 3.06 15.87
N ASN A 146 6.58 4.15 15.29
CA ASN A 146 6.46 5.51 15.81
C ASN A 146 5.02 5.95 16.04
N GLU A 147 4.11 5.60 15.12
CA GLU A 147 2.67 5.90 15.22
C GLU A 147 1.91 4.90 16.13
N GLY A 148 2.60 3.90 16.68
CA GLY A 148 1.99 2.89 17.54
C GLY A 148 0.99 1.96 16.83
N VAL A 149 1.23 1.66 15.56
CA VAL A 149 0.40 0.75 14.77
C VAL A 149 0.58 -0.69 15.24
N HIS A 150 -0.52 -1.39 15.47
CA HIS A 150 -0.51 -2.82 15.83
C HIS A 150 -0.15 -3.66 14.59
N LEU A 151 1.12 -4.05 14.46
CA LEU A 151 1.64 -4.74 13.27
C LEU A 151 0.92 -6.05 12.92
N PRO A 152 0.49 -6.92 13.88
CA PRO A 152 -0.32 -8.08 13.53
C PRO A 152 -1.69 -7.74 12.91
N GLY A 153 -2.14 -6.51 13.05
CA GLY A 153 -3.40 -6.00 12.51
C GLY A 153 -3.31 -5.30 11.16
N ILE A 154 -2.16 -5.33 10.50
CA ILE A 154 -2.00 -4.79 9.14
C ILE A 154 -1.88 -5.91 8.11
N LEU A 155 -2.12 -5.55 6.85
CA LEU A 155 -1.75 -6.36 5.70
C LEU A 155 -0.73 -5.59 4.86
N LEU A 156 0.52 -6.04 4.84
CA LEU A 156 1.53 -5.47 3.95
C LEU A 156 1.33 -5.99 2.53
N LYS A 157 1.24 -5.08 1.56
CA LYS A 157 1.27 -5.40 0.12
C LYS A 157 2.53 -4.79 -0.50
N PRO A 158 3.67 -5.50 -0.45
CA PRO A 158 4.93 -5.02 -1.01
C PRO A 158 4.97 -5.24 -2.53
N ASN A 159 5.87 -4.52 -3.20
CA ASN A 159 6.30 -4.89 -4.55
C ASN A 159 7.21 -6.13 -4.50
N MET A 160 7.38 -6.79 -5.63
CA MET A 160 8.48 -7.72 -5.86
C MET A 160 9.73 -6.95 -6.26
N VAL A 161 10.90 -7.52 -5.96
CA VAL A 161 12.19 -7.00 -6.41
C VAL A 161 12.44 -7.46 -7.84
N VAL A 162 12.34 -6.52 -8.78
CA VAL A 162 12.43 -6.78 -10.22
C VAL A 162 13.33 -5.76 -10.91
N SER A 163 13.85 -6.11 -12.07
CA SER A 163 14.45 -5.13 -12.99
C SER A 163 13.38 -4.19 -13.52
N GLY A 164 13.73 -2.96 -13.85
CA GLY A 164 12.86 -2.04 -14.55
C GLY A 164 12.41 -2.61 -15.89
N LYS A 165 11.23 -2.20 -16.35
CA LYS A 165 10.64 -2.70 -17.61
C LYS A 165 11.54 -2.45 -18.82
N ASP A 166 12.29 -1.34 -18.80
CA ASP A 166 13.17 -0.91 -19.88
C ASP A 166 14.63 -1.34 -19.65
N CYS A 167 14.93 -2.09 -18.59
CA CYS A 167 16.27 -2.62 -18.30
C CYS A 167 16.63 -3.71 -19.31
N GLU A 168 17.81 -3.62 -19.92
CA GLU A 168 18.30 -4.61 -20.89
C GLU A 168 18.46 -6.01 -20.26
N VAL A 169 18.81 -6.06 -18.98
CA VAL A 169 19.00 -7.33 -18.24
C VAL A 169 17.83 -7.57 -17.32
N GLN A 170 17.00 -8.54 -17.67
CA GLN A 170 15.87 -8.96 -16.87
C GLN A 170 16.23 -10.13 -15.95
N GLY A 171 15.85 -10.04 -14.68
CA GLY A 171 15.98 -11.14 -13.73
C GLY A 171 15.09 -12.32 -14.13
N ASP A 172 15.61 -13.54 -14.05
CA ASP A 172 14.79 -14.74 -14.21
C ASP A 172 13.87 -14.94 -12.97
N MET A 173 12.89 -15.82 -13.09
CA MET A 173 11.91 -16.08 -12.02
C MET A 173 12.57 -16.48 -10.69
N LYS A 174 13.67 -17.23 -10.74
CA LYS A 174 14.39 -17.67 -9.55
C LYS A 174 15.09 -16.49 -8.87
N THR A 175 15.81 -15.68 -9.63
CA THR A 175 16.49 -14.47 -9.14
C THR A 175 15.50 -13.50 -8.52
N VAL A 176 14.38 -13.22 -9.19
CA VAL A 176 13.31 -12.36 -8.66
C VAL A 176 12.74 -12.90 -7.34
N ALA A 177 12.46 -14.19 -7.25
CA ALA A 177 11.96 -14.81 -6.03
C ALA A 177 12.98 -14.72 -4.88
N GLU A 178 14.24 -15.08 -5.15
CA GLU A 178 15.31 -15.04 -4.15
C GLU A 178 15.57 -13.61 -3.64
N MET A 179 15.66 -12.64 -4.53
CA MET A 179 15.88 -11.23 -4.19
C MET A 179 14.71 -10.65 -3.42
N THR A 180 13.46 -10.98 -3.81
CA THR A 180 12.25 -10.53 -3.11
C THR A 180 12.20 -11.10 -1.69
N VAL A 181 12.41 -12.40 -1.52
CA VAL A 181 12.42 -13.04 -0.19
C VAL A 181 13.55 -12.48 0.68
N LYS A 182 14.74 -12.26 0.11
CA LYS A 182 15.87 -11.65 0.81
C LYS A 182 15.53 -10.25 1.30
N CYS A 183 14.95 -9.41 0.44
CA CYS A 183 14.53 -8.05 0.79
C CYS A 183 13.50 -8.05 1.94
N LEU A 184 12.45 -8.87 1.82
CA LEU A 184 11.41 -8.97 2.84
C LEU A 184 11.96 -9.45 4.18
N LYS A 185 12.85 -10.46 4.20
CA LYS A 185 13.47 -10.94 5.43
C LYS A 185 14.38 -9.89 6.09
N ALA A 186 15.00 -9.02 5.31
CA ALA A 186 15.89 -7.96 5.80
C ALA A 186 15.16 -6.72 6.33
N SER A 187 13.90 -6.53 5.95
CA SER A 187 13.21 -5.25 6.16
C SER A 187 11.83 -5.35 6.79
N VAL A 188 11.20 -6.53 6.80
CA VAL A 188 9.84 -6.71 7.32
C VAL A 188 9.86 -7.49 8.63
N PRO A 189 9.33 -6.94 9.73
CA PRO A 189 9.20 -7.66 10.99
C PRO A 189 8.33 -8.91 10.87
N ALA A 190 8.72 -10.01 11.54
CA ALA A 190 8.03 -11.29 11.47
C ALA A 190 6.56 -11.27 11.96
N LYS A 191 6.16 -10.20 12.65
CA LYS A 191 4.79 -10.01 13.15
C LYS A 191 3.82 -9.45 12.10
N ALA A 192 4.32 -8.95 10.96
CA ALA A 192 3.49 -8.38 9.92
C ALA A 192 3.02 -9.47 8.94
N PHE A 193 1.73 -9.45 8.58
CA PHE A 193 1.20 -10.29 7.51
C PHE A 193 1.53 -9.70 6.14
N ILE A 194 2.03 -10.53 5.23
CA ILE A 194 2.43 -10.13 3.87
C ILE A 194 1.47 -10.73 2.86
N ARG A 195 1.02 -9.92 1.90
CA ARG A 195 0.34 -10.37 0.70
C ARG A 195 1.08 -9.84 -0.52
N LEU A 196 1.74 -10.70 -1.26
CA LEU A 196 2.31 -10.34 -2.56
C LEU A 196 1.17 -10.11 -3.55
N GLY A 197 1.18 -8.94 -4.21
CA GLY A 197 0.31 -8.69 -5.35
C GLY A 197 0.66 -9.61 -6.51
N LYS A 198 -0.32 -9.93 -7.36
CA LYS A 198 -0.06 -10.56 -8.64
C LYS A 198 0.62 -9.50 -9.52
N ALA A 199 1.76 -9.83 -10.12
CA ALA A 199 2.29 -9.02 -11.21
C ALA A 199 1.32 -9.17 -12.40
N ASP A 200 0.83 -8.04 -12.88
CA ASP A 200 0.02 -7.98 -14.11
C ASP A 200 0.93 -8.04 -15.33
#